data_d6e8f05225ac094ee580c3461dfd0b84
#
_entry.id   d6e8f05225ac094ee580c3461dfd0b84
#
_cell.length_a   1.000
_cell.length_b   1.000
_cell.length_c   1.000
_cell.angle_alpha   90.00
_cell.angle_beta   90.00
_cell.angle_gamma   90.00
#
_symmetry.space_group_name_H-M   'P 1'
#
loop_
_entity.id
_entity.type
_entity.pdbx_description
1 polymer ?
#
loop_
_entity_poly.entity_id
_entity_poly.type
_entity_poly.pdbx_seq_one_letter_code
_entity_poly.pdbx_strand_id
1 'polypeptide(L)'
;MAENKDGTAAALALGITESLIKAFPELKGIFDDFAKGNIAKARIDYFNTDYYKNLTGNSQLRQAKKGTQPGVYAQEFDAWKQETKRKLIQKGFMWSPDIEALLEASYLKGDTDTQVEIMILNSGKMGIKIGGSTLGTVNSLKDFADDQGVNTILPKNYWDKISMGLLDGSLTDETVKEQIKGFAISAYPAYSKGIEAGRSFGLQTSALKQLIANTLEVDADTIDNNNPVFKELVGYINPKTQTPEIIPLWEAEKITKSKDEWLFTKNAQRTFDDLGLRVLRDMGLA
;
A
#
# COMPACT_ATOMS: atom_id res chain seq x y z
N MET A 1 -25.60 -39.43 -25.29
CA MET A 1 -24.65 -39.15 -26.40
C MET A 1 -23.30 -39.00 -25.78
N ALA A 2 -22.29 -39.76 -26.23
CA ALA A 2 -20.94 -39.61 -25.72
C ALA A 2 -20.39 -38.21 -26.13
N GLU A 3 -19.96 -37.44 -25.19
CA GLU A 3 -19.33 -36.15 -25.41
C GLU A 3 -18.05 -36.40 -26.22
N ASN A 4 -17.91 -35.74 -27.38
CA ASN A 4 -16.72 -35.87 -28.19
C ASN A 4 -15.63 -35.05 -27.53
N LYS A 5 -14.69 -35.71 -26.81
CA LYS A 5 -13.58 -35.07 -26.10
C LYS A 5 -12.73 -34.21 -27.02
N ASP A 6 -12.56 -34.60 -28.29
CA ASP A 6 -11.78 -33.85 -29.26
C ASP A 6 -12.47 -32.55 -29.68
N GLY A 7 -13.79 -32.54 -29.78
CA GLY A 7 -14.57 -31.36 -30.11
C GLY A 7 -14.57 -30.35 -28.95
N THR A 8 -14.74 -30.80 -27.72
CA THR A 8 -14.65 -29.94 -26.53
C THR A 8 -13.26 -29.35 -26.38
N ALA A 9 -12.19 -30.14 -26.61
CA ALA A 9 -10.84 -29.65 -26.62
C ALA A 9 -10.60 -28.58 -27.69
N ALA A 10 -11.20 -28.75 -28.90
CA ALA A 10 -11.12 -27.77 -29.98
C ALA A 10 -11.83 -26.44 -29.64
N ALA A 11 -12.96 -26.48 -28.96
CA ALA A 11 -13.66 -25.27 -28.48
C ALA A 11 -12.82 -24.52 -27.44
N LEU A 12 -12.26 -25.25 -26.47
CA LEU A 12 -11.38 -24.69 -25.46
C LEU A 12 -10.11 -24.11 -26.06
N ALA A 13 -9.55 -24.76 -27.10
CA ALA A 13 -8.39 -24.26 -27.85
C ALA A 13 -8.67 -22.92 -28.54
N LEU A 14 -9.91 -22.64 -28.91
CA LEU A 14 -10.34 -21.33 -29.42
C LEU A 14 -10.70 -20.34 -28.31
N GLY A 15 -10.52 -20.71 -27.03
CA GLY A 15 -10.84 -19.87 -25.89
C GLY A 15 -12.32 -19.79 -25.51
N ILE A 16 -13.17 -20.67 -26.08
CA ILE A 16 -14.60 -20.71 -25.76
C ILE A 16 -14.78 -21.46 -24.43
N THR A 17 -14.80 -20.69 -23.34
CA THR A 17 -14.98 -21.18 -21.96
C THR A 17 -16.41 -20.93 -21.46
N GLU A 18 -16.83 -21.59 -20.37
CA GLU A 18 -18.13 -21.35 -19.76
C GLU A 18 -18.35 -19.88 -19.36
N SER A 19 -17.31 -19.21 -18.86
CA SER A 19 -17.37 -17.81 -18.52
C SER A 19 -17.60 -16.91 -19.75
N LEU A 20 -16.98 -17.28 -20.87
CA LEU A 20 -17.17 -16.56 -22.13
C LEU A 20 -18.57 -16.80 -22.71
N ILE A 21 -19.09 -18.02 -22.61
CA ILE A 21 -20.46 -18.36 -23.04
C ILE A 21 -21.51 -17.60 -22.21
N LYS A 22 -21.27 -17.42 -20.92
CA LYS A 22 -22.14 -16.58 -20.06
C LYS A 22 -22.16 -15.12 -20.48
N ALA A 23 -21.02 -14.58 -20.89
CA ALA A 23 -20.90 -13.21 -21.34
C ALA A 23 -21.44 -13.00 -22.77
N PHE A 24 -21.31 -14.01 -23.63
CA PHE A 24 -21.69 -13.99 -25.04
C PHE A 24 -22.53 -15.25 -25.39
N PRO A 25 -23.86 -15.22 -25.14
CA PRO A 25 -24.72 -16.38 -25.29
C PRO A 25 -24.77 -17.00 -26.72
N GLU A 26 -24.41 -16.23 -27.76
CA GLU A 26 -24.24 -16.67 -29.15
C GLU A 26 -23.22 -17.82 -29.29
N LEU A 27 -22.21 -17.84 -28.40
CA LEU A 27 -21.15 -18.86 -28.44
C LEU A 27 -21.60 -20.22 -27.95
N LYS A 28 -22.77 -20.34 -27.30
CA LYS A 28 -23.27 -21.61 -26.75
C LYS A 28 -23.55 -22.64 -27.86
N GLY A 29 -24.26 -22.23 -28.91
CA GLY A 29 -24.57 -23.11 -30.05
C GLY A 29 -23.30 -23.61 -30.75
N ILE A 30 -22.31 -22.76 -30.82
CA ILE A 30 -20.98 -23.07 -31.41
C ILE A 30 -20.27 -24.10 -30.54
N PHE A 31 -20.24 -23.89 -29.22
CA PHE A 31 -19.65 -24.85 -28.28
C PHE A 31 -20.32 -26.22 -28.39
N ASP A 32 -21.67 -26.27 -28.47
CA ASP A 32 -22.44 -27.48 -28.63
C ASP A 32 -22.12 -28.21 -29.97
N ASP A 33 -21.89 -27.46 -31.06
CA ASP A 33 -21.49 -28.04 -32.35
C ASP A 33 -20.05 -28.61 -32.27
N PHE A 34 -19.13 -27.96 -31.59
CA PHE A 34 -17.81 -28.55 -31.29
C PHE A 34 -17.93 -29.84 -30.48
N ALA A 35 -18.72 -29.83 -29.40
CA ALA A 35 -18.94 -31.02 -28.55
C ALA A 35 -19.58 -32.20 -29.30
N LYS A 36 -20.39 -31.92 -30.34
CA LYS A 36 -20.96 -32.95 -31.26
C LYS A 36 -20.00 -33.43 -32.33
N GLY A 37 -18.82 -32.83 -32.45
CA GLY A 37 -17.82 -33.21 -33.48
C GLY A 37 -17.95 -32.45 -34.80
N ASN A 38 -18.86 -31.48 -34.92
CA ASN A 38 -19.09 -30.67 -36.12
C ASN A 38 -18.01 -29.55 -36.23
N ILE A 39 -16.73 -29.92 -36.07
CA ILE A 39 -15.62 -28.96 -35.85
C ILE A 39 -15.50 -27.97 -36.99
N ALA A 40 -15.63 -28.38 -38.25
CA ALA A 40 -15.49 -27.48 -39.40
C ALA A 40 -16.59 -26.42 -39.45
N LYS A 41 -17.84 -26.82 -39.24
CA LYS A 41 -19.00 -25.91 -39.14
C LYS A 41 -18.87 -24.97 -37.98
N ALA A 42 -18.59 -25.49 -36.79
CA ALA A 42 -18.42 -24.68 -35.57
C ALA A 42 -17.33 -23.62 -35.69
N ARG A 43 -16.23 -23.91 -36.41
CA ARG A 43 -15.17 -22.91 -36.69
C ARG A 43 -15.68 -21.77 -37.60
N ILE A 44 -16.41 -22.13 -38.68
CA ILE A 44 -16.96 -21.13 -39.58
C ILE A 44 -17.96 -20.25 -38.85
N ASP A 45 -18.86 -20.84 -38.05
CA ASP A 45 -19.84 -20.12 -37.28
C ASP A 45 -19.20 -19.20 -36.23
N TYR A 46 -18.12 -19.67 -35.55
CA TYR A 46 -17.34 -18.88 -34.60
C TYR A 46 -16.76 -17.60 -35.25
N PHE A 47 -16.11 -17.72 -36.39
CA PHE A 47 -15.53 -16.57 -37.08
C PHE A 47 -16.57 -15.59 -37.62
N ASN A 48 -17.83 -16.03 -37.75
CA ASN A 48 -18.95 -15.19 -38.16
C ASN A 48 -19.70 -14.51 -37.01
N THR A 49 -19.39 -14.85 -35.74
CA THR A 49 -20.04 -14.23 -34.58
C THR A 49 -19.70 -12.74 -34.46
N ASP A 50 -20.60 -11.98 -33.86
CA ASP A 50 -20.33 -10.58 -33.52
C ASP A 50 -19.22 -10.47 -32.49
N TYR A 51 -19.13 -11.43 -31.57
CA TYR A 51 -18.00 -11.55 -30.63
C TYR A 51 -16.66 -11.53 -31.37
N TYR A 52 -16.44 -12.43 -32.34
CA TYR A 52 -15.17 -12.54 -33.06
C TYR A 52 -14.89 -11.29 -33.94
N LYS A 53 -15.92 -10.76 -34.61
CA LYS A 53 -15.80 -9.57 -35.49
C LYS A 53 -15.43 -8.30 -34.69
N ASN A 54 -15.86 -8.22 -33.44
CA ASN A 54 -15.56 -7.11 -32.54
C ASN A 54 -14.18 -7.21 -31.87
N LEU A 55 -13.45 -8.34 -32.03
CA LEU A 55 -12.08 -8.45 -31.57
C LEU A 55 -11.14 -7.59 -32.41
N THR A 56 -10.07 -7.10 -31.81
CA THR A 56 -9.01 -6.43 -32.56
C THR A 56 -8.37 -7.42 -33.56
N GLY A 57 -7.80 -6.91 -34.66
CA GLY A 57 -7.12 -7.77 -35.63
C GLY A 57 -6.04 -8.65 -35.03
N ASN A 58 -5.31 -8.14 -34.02
CA ASN A 58 -4.31 -8.92 -33.27
C ASN A 58 -4.95 -10.04 -32.45
N SER A 59 -6.09 -9.77 -31.80
CA SER A 59 -6.84 -10.76 -31.02
C SER A 59 -7.38 -11.89 -31.91
N GLN A 60 -7.94 -11.52 -33.06
CA GLN A 60 -8.41 -12.48 -34.07
C GLN A 60 -7.26 -13.39 -34.55
N LEU A 61 -6.10 -12.79 -34.84
CA LEU A 61 -4.91 -13.53 -35.28
C LEU A 61 -4.40 -14.50 -34.20
N ARG A 62 -4.33 -14.04 -32.94
CA ARG A 62 -3.90 -14.89 -31.80
C ARG A 62 -4.84 -16.05 -31.57
N GLN A 63 -6.16 -15.83 -31.62
CA GLN A 63 -7.16 -16.88 -31.48
C GLN A 63 -7.11 -17.87 -32.64
N ALA A 64 -6.96 -17.38 -33.87
CA ALA A 64 -6.77 -18.24 -35.04
C ALA A 64 -5.51 -19.12 -34.91
N LYS A 65 -4.37 -18.53 -34.51
CA LYS A 65 -3.13 -19.26 -34.25
C LYS A 65 -3.29 -20.33 -33.17
N LYS A 66 -3.97 -20.00 -32.06
CA LYS A 66 -4.22 -20.98 -31.00
C LYS A 66 -4.95 -22.23 -31.51
N GLY A 67 -5.92 -22.05 -32.42
CA GLY A 67 -6.66 -23.17 -33.03
C GLY A 67 -5.98 -23.89 -34.16
N THR A 68 -5.13 -23.19 -34.96
CA THR A 68 -4.54 -23.73 -36.19
C THR A 68 -3.05 -24.05 -36.07
N GLN A 69 -2.33 -23.35 -35.23
CA GLN A 69 -0.87 -23.45 -35.07
C GLN A 69 -0.47 -23.40 -33.59
N PRO A 70 -0.91 -24.37 -32.75
CA PRO A 70 -0.76 -24.30 -31.29
C PRO A 70 0.68 -24.17 -30.81
N GLY A 71 1.65 -24.77 -31.54
CA GLY A 71 3.08 -24.64 -31.23
C GLY A 71 3.61 -23.20 -31.39
N VAL A 72 3.22 -22.53 -32.48
CA VAL A 72 3.59 -21.13 -32.75
C VAL A 72 2.93 -20.20 -31.70
N TYR A 73 1.64 -20.43 -31.43
CA TYR A 73 0.91 -19.71 -30.41
C TYR A 73 1.58 -19.80 -29.02
N ALA A 74 1.98 -21.02 -28.61
CA ALA A 74 2.62 -21.24 -27.32
C ALA A 74 3.96 -20.48 -27.23
N GLN A 75 4.78 -20.47 -28.29
CA GLN A 75 6.03 -19.71 -28.31
C GLN A 75 5.80 -18.19 -28.22
N GLU A 76 4.86 -17.67 -29.01
CA GLU A 76 4.53 -16.24 -29.00
C GLU A 76 3.93 -15.80 -27.65
N PHE A 77 3.06 -16.63 -27.08
CA PHE A 77 2.47 -16.38 -25.75
C PHE A 77 3.53 -16.39 -24.66
N ASP A 78 4.44 -17.39 -24.65
CA ASP A 78 5.51 -17.47 -23.67
C ASP A 78 6.45 -16.27 -23.76
N ALA A 79 6.84 -15.84 -24.96
CA ALA A 79 7.67 -14.64 -25.16
C ALA A 79 6.97 -13.40 -24.61
N TRP A 80 5.69 -13.19 -24.93
CA TRP A 80 4.89 -12.08 -24.43
C TRP A 80 4.71 -12.15 -22.90
N LYS A 81 4.45 -13.34 -22.35
CA LYS A 81 4.30 -13.59 -20.92
C LYS A 81 5.57 -13.21 -20.16
N GLN A 82 6.73 -13.60 -20.64
CA GLN A 82 8.02 -13.27 -20.01
C GLN A 82 8.28 -11.75 -20.03
N GLU A 83 7.99 -11.07 -21.14
CA GLU A 83 8.13 -9.62 -21.23
C GLU A 83 7.15 -8.90 -20.31
N THR A 84 5.88 -9.33 -20.27
CA THR A 84 4.86 -8.79 -19.37
C THR A 84 5.23 -9.02 -17.90
N LYS A 85 5.70 -10.23 -17.57
CA LYS A 85 6.22 -10.54 -16.24
C LYS A 85 7.34 -9.59 -15.83
N ARG A 86 8.31 -9.36 -16.71
CA ARG A 86 9.43 -8.44 -16.45
C ARG A 86 8.94 -7.03 -16.17
N LYS A 87 8.02 -6.51 -16.99
CA LYS A 87 7.43 -5.16 -16.82
C LYS A 87 6.65 -5.05 -15.51
N LEU A 88 5.80 -6.03 -15.18
CA LEU A 88 5.03 -6.05 -13.95
C LEU A 88 5.93 -6.06 -12.71
N ILE A 89 6.99 -6.90 -12.71
CA ILE A 89 7.96 -6.94 -11.60
C ILE A 89 8.69 -5.60 -11.48
N GLN A 90 9.10 -4.97 -12.59
CA GLN A 90 9.73 -3.65 -12.57
C GLN A 90 8.82 -2.57 -11.97
N LYS A 91 7.51 -2.64 -12.22
CA LYS A 91 6.51 -1.74 -11.65
C LYS A 91 6.19 -2.06 -10.18
N GLY A 92 6.63 -3.20 -9.66
CA GLY A 92 6.45 -3.58 -8.28
C GLY A 92 5.36 -4.61 -8.00
N PHE A 93 4.82 -5.27 -9.05
CA PHE A 93 3.94 -6.41 -8.83
C PHE A 93 4.74 -7.64 -8.42
N MET A 94 4.31 -8.36 -7.40
CA MET A 94 4.87 -9.67 -7.10
C MET A 94 4.21 -10.73 -7.97
N TRP A 95 5.05 -11.46 -8.71
CA TRP A 95 4.58 -12.54 -9.56
C TRP A 95 3.97 -13.69 -8.72
N SER A 96 2.80 -14.16 -9.15
CA SER A 96 2.11 -15.30 -8.54
C SER A 96 1.46 -16.18 -9.62
N PRO A 97 1.15 -17.45 -9.32
CA PRO A 97 0.39 -18.32 -10.21
C PRO A 97 -0.98 -17.73 -10.59
N ASP A 98 -1.60 -16.95 -9.71
CA ASP A 98 -2.90 -16.31 -9.98
C ASP A 98 -2.78 -15.24 -11.08
N ILE A 99 -1.70 -14.46 -11.08
CA ILE A 99 -1.39 -13.52 -12.17
C ILE A 99 -1.18 -14.28 -13.47
N GLU A 100 -0.39 -15.35 -13.44
CA GLU A 100 -0.10 -16.16 -14.62
C GLU A 100 -1.37 -16.71 -15.28
N ALA A 101 -2.33 -17.17 -14.46
CA ALA A 101 -3.60 -17.67 -14.95
C ALA A 101 -4.46 -16.60 -15.66
N LEU A 102 -4.31 -15.32 -15.29
CA LEU A 102 -5.03 -14.22 -15.93
C LEU A 102 -4.40 -13.78 -17.27
N LEU A 103 -3.10 -13.98 -17.46
CA LEU A 103 -2.39 -13.44 -18.62
C LEU A 103 -2.81 -14.06 -19.95
N GLU A 104 -3.18 -15.35 -20.00
CA GLU A 104 -3.58 -15.96 -21.25
C GLU A 104 -4.88 -15.32 -21.79
N ALA A 105 -5.83 -15.02 -20.93
CA ALA A 105 -7.06 -14.33 -21.32
C ALA A 105 -6.77 -12.94 -21.89
N SER A 106 -5.88 -12.18 -21.21
CA SER A 106 -5.46 -10.85 -21.70
C SER A 106 -4.67 -10.91 -23.01
N TYR A 107 -3.79 -11.90 -23.17
CA TYR A 107 -3.08 -12.10 -24.42
C TYR A 107 -4.03 -12.35 -25.58
N LEU A 108 -5.00 -13.28 -25.41
CA LEU A 108 -6.01 -13.59 -26.41
C LEU A 108 -6.89 -12.39 -26.75
N LYS A 109 -7.23 -11.57 -25.76
CA LYS A 109 -8.03 -10.36 -25.93
C LYS A 109 -7.25 -9.23 -26.61
N GLY A 110 -5.92 -9.27 -26.56
CA GLY A 110 -5.06 -8.21 -27.09
C GLY A 110 -4.94 -7.02 -26.19
N ASP A 111 -5.08 -7.21 -24.89
CA ASP A 111 -4.99 -6.15 -23.89
C ASP A 111 -3.63 -5.46 -23.94
N THR A 112 -3.62 -4.15 -23.76
CA THR A 112 -2.41 -3.36 -23.58
C THR A 112 -1.81 -3.59 -22.20
N ASP A 113 -0.54 -3.21 -21.99
CA ASP A 113 0.13 -3.34 -20.68
C ASP A 113 -0.71 -2.70 -19.55
N THR A 114 -1.30 -1.52 -19.80
CA THR A 114 -2.17 -0.83 -18.83
C THR A 114 -3.46 -1.62 -18.53
N GLN A 115 -4.07 -2.22 -19.54
CA GLN A 115 -5.28 -3.04 -19.36
C GLN A 115 -4.97 -4.30 -18.55
N VAL A 116 -3.80 -4.94 -18.79
CA VAL A 116 -3.32 -6.05 -17.99
C VAL A 116 -3.13 -5.65 -16.53
N GLU A 117 -2.52 -4.50 -16.26
CA GLU A 117 -2.35 -3.96 -14.92
C GLU A 117 -3.69 -3.74 -14.22
N ILE A 118 -4.64 -3.05 -14.88
CA ILE A 118 -5.99 -2.80 -14.36
C ILE A 118 -6.72 -4.13 -14.08
N MET A 119 -6.59 -5.10 -14.97
CA MET A 119 -7.20 -6.42 -14.78
C MET A 119 -6.63 -7.14 -13.54
N ILE A 120 -5.32 -7.09 -13.35
CA ILE A 120 -4.65 -7.66 -12.18
C ILE A 120 -5.13 -6.95 -10.90
N LEU A 121 -5.17 -5.62 -10.89
CA LEU A 121 -5.65 -4.81 -9.76
C LEU A 121 -7.11 -5.10 -9.41
N ASN A 122 -7.97 -5.24 -10.41
CA ASN A 122 -9.41 -5.49 -10.23
C ASN A 122 -9.74 -6.95 -9.91
N SER A 123 -8.82 -7.89 -10.10
CA SER A 123 -9.08 -9.32 -9.87
C SER A 123 -9.42 -9.63 -8.40
N GLY A 124 -9.09 -8.73 -7.46
CA GLY A 124 -9.40 -8.85 -6.03
C GLY A 124 -8.79 -10.09 -5.34
N LYS A 125 -8.17 -10.99 -6.12
CA LYS A 125 -7.62 -12.27 -5.65
C LYS A 125 -6.24 -12.14 -5.04
N MET A 126 -5.71 -10.92 -5.00
CA MET A 126 -4.34 -10.70 -4.56
C MET A 126 -4.31 -9.83 -3.33
N GLY A 127 -3.82 -10.39 -2.25
CA GLY A 127 -3.01 -9.57 -1.37
C GLY A 127 -1.83 -9.10 -2.23
N ILE A 128 -1.95 -7.89 -2.82
CA ILE A 128 -0.90 -7.32 -3.66
C ILE A 128 0.32 -7.17 -2.77
N LYS A 129 1.22 -8.13 -2.87
CA LYS A 129 2.53 -7.97 -2.26
C LYS A 129 3.30 -7.06 -3.20
N ILE A 130 3.53 -5.84 -2.73
CA ILE A 130 4.28 -4.84 -3.45
C ILE A 130 5.75 -5.22 -3.40
N GLY A 131 6.41 -5.11 -4.54
CA GLY A 131 7.85 -5.33 -4.67
C GLY A 131 8.51 -4.20 -5.47
N GLY A 132 9.79 -4.37 -5.79
CA GLY A 132 10.54 -3.48 -6.68
C GLY A 132 10.59 -2.01 -6.23
N SER A 133 10.51 -1.09 -7.19
CA SER A 133 10.61 0.36 -6.94
C SER A 133 9.46 0.90 -6.09
N THR A 134 8.24 0.40 -6.28
CA THR A 134 7.07 0.86 -5.52
C THR A 134 7.20 0.53 -4.03
N LEU A 135 7.77 -0.62 -3.66
CA LEU A 135 8.06 -0.93 -2.25
C LEU A 135 9.06 0.06 -1.66
N GLY A 136 10.11 0.42 -2.41
CA GLY A 136 11.08 1.42 -1.98
C GLY A 136 10.41 2.77 -1.73
N THR A 137 9.57 3.24 -2.64
CA THR A 137 8.80 4.49 -2.48
C THR A 137 7.86 4.43 -1.28
N VAL A 138 7.11 3.33 -1.09
CA VAL A 138 6.21 3.17 0.07
C VAL A 138 6.99 3.18 1.38
N ASN A 139 8.16 2.55 1.45
CA ASN A 139 9.00 2.58 2.64
C ASN A 139 9.51 4.00 2.93
N SER A 140 10.01 4.73 1.93
CA SER A 140 10.39 6.15 2.10
C SER A 140 9.22 7.02 2.58
N LEU A 141 8.01 6.75 2.11
CA LEU A 141 6.81 7.47 2.55
C LEU A 141 6.41 7.10 3.98
N LYS A 142 6.63 5.86 4.41
CA LYS A 142 6.45 5.44 5.81
C LYS A 142 7.45 6.13 6.72
N ASP A 143 8.73 6.16 6.33
CA ASP A 143 9.77 6.88 7.07
C ASP A 143 9.42 8.38 7.18
N PHE A 144 8.91 8.97 6.09
CA PHE A 144 8.40 10.34 6.12
C PHE A 144 7.20 10.51 7.06
N ALA A 145 6.25 9.57 7.08
CA ALA A 145 5.11 9.60 7.99
C ALA A 145 5.53 9.43 9.46
N ASP A 146 6.55 8.63 9.72
CA ASP A 146 7.16 8.49 11.05
C ASP A 146 7.84 9.80 11.49
N ASP A 147 8.58 10.47 10.60
CA ASP A 147 9.20 11.76 10.87
C ASP A 147 8.15 12.89 11.07
N GLN A 148 6.99 12.79 10.40
CA GLN A 148 5.84 13.66 10.66
C GLN A 148 5.01 13.22 11.87
N GLY A 149 5.35 12.14 12.55
CA GLY A 149 4.69 11.67 13.77
C GLY A 149 3.32 11.02 13.57
N VAL A 150 2.93 10.71 12.34
CA VAL A 150 1.55 10.30 12.03
C VAL A 150 1.40 8.84 11.61
N ASN A 151 2.47 8.11 11.34
CA ASN A 151 2.38 6.76 10.80
C ASN A 151 1.48 5.82 11.63
N THR A 152 1.51 5.97 12.97
CA THR A 152 0.71 5.15 13.90
C THR A 152 -0.76 5.56 13.98
N ILE A 153 -1.11 6.77 13.52
CA ILE A 153 -2.47 7.31 13.56
C ILE A 153 -3.17 7.27 12.19
N LEU A 154 -2.45 6.89 11.13
CA LEU A 154 -3.04 6.70 9.82
C LEU A 154 -4.06 5.55 9.82
N PRO A 155 -5.11 5.59 8.96
CA PRO A 155 -6.08 4.51 8.84
C PRO A 155 -5.41 3.16 8.55
N LYS A 156 -5.94 2.05 9.09
CA LYS A 156 -5.34 0.70 8.96
C LYS A 156 -5.02 0.28 7.52
N ASN A 157 -5.84 0.70 6.56
CA ASN A 157 -5.68 0.37 5.14
C ASN A 157 -5.06 1.52 4.32
N TYR A 158 -4.46 2.51 4.98
CA TYR A 158 -3.88 3.67 4.30
C TYR A 158 -2.78 3.25 3.33
N TRP A 159 -1.81 2.47 3.81
CA TRP A 159 -0.67 2.03 3.02
C TRP A 159 -1.04 1.10 1.86
N ASP A 160 -2.11 0.30 2.01
CA ASP A 160 -2.63 -0.52 0.92
C ASP A 160 -3.18 0.35 -0.21
N LYS A 161 -3.96 1.38 0.14
CA LYS A 161 -4.49 2.35 -0.84
C LYS A 161 -3.39 3.15 -1.52
N ILE A 162 -2.41 3.66 -0.76
CA ILE A 162 -1.26 4.38 -1.31
C ILE A 162 -0.49 3.49 -2.28
N SER A 163 -0.24 2.26 -1.88
CA SER A 163 0.46 1.29 -2.70
C SER A 163 -0.22 1.03 -4.03
N MET A 164 -1.55 0.88 -4.01
CA MET A 164 -2.34 0.71 -5.24
C MET A 164 -2.30 1.97 -6.11
N GLY A 165 -2.48 3.15 -5.51
CA GLY A 165 -2.46 4.41 -6.23
C GLY A 165 -1.09 4.75 -6.85
N LEU A 166 0.01 4.34 -6.20
CA LEU A 166 1.36 4.45 -6.78
C LEU A 166 1.59 3.46 -7.92
N LEU A 167 1.02 2.24 -7.82
CA LEU A 167 1.13 1.23 -8.87
C LEU A 167 0.35 1.61 -10.14
N ASP A 168 -0.86 2.12 -9.98
CA ASP A 168 -1.73 2.50 -11.11
C ASP A 168 -1.46 3.92 -11.62
N GLY A 169 -0.57 4.67 -10.94
CA GLY A 169 -0.18 6.03 -11.33
C GLY A 169 -1.22 7.11 -10.97
N SER A 170 -2.25 6.76 -10.21
CA SER A 170 -3.24 7.74 -9.71
C SER A 170 -2.71 8.61 -8.59
N LEU A 171 -1.65 8.16 -7.90
CA LEU A 171 -0.93 8.91 -6.88
C LEU A 171 0.54 9.08 -7.25
N THR A 172 1.11 10.20 -6.83
CA THR A 172 2.54 10.47 -6.90
C THR A 172 3.12 10.56 -5.48
N ASP A 173 4.45 10.44 -5.36
CA ASP A 173 5.17 10.61 -4.09
C ASP A 173 4.84 11.97 -3.44
N GLU A 174 4.81 13.04 -4.24
CA GLU A 174 4.49 14.39 -3.79
C GLU A 174 3.07 14.51 -3.25
N THR A 175 2.08 13.94 -3.96
CA THR A 175 0.68 13.99 -3.50
C THR A 175 0.48 13.24 -2.19
N VAL A 176 1.17 12.12 -2.00
CA VAL A 176 1.11 11.35 -0.76
C VAL A 176 1.81 12.08 0.39
N LYS A 177 2.97 12.73 0.14
CA LYS A 177 3.64 13.56 1.15
C LYS A 177 2.76 14.71 1.61
N GLU A 178 2.05 15.37 0.70
CA GLU A 178 1.11 16.44 1.07
C GLU A 178 -0.09 15.90 1.90
N GLN A 179 -0.59 14.71 1.60
CA GLN A 179 -1.61 14.07 2.43
C GLN A 179 -1.08 13.79 3.85
N ILE A 180 0.14 13.23 3.97
CA ILE A 180 0.79 12.95 5.25
C ILE A 180 0.98 14.24 6.06
N LYS A 181 1.44 15.34 5.43
CA LYS A 181 1.52 16.66 6.08
C LYS A 181 0.16 17.14 6.57
N GLY A 182 -0.89 16.97 5.77
CA GLY A 182 -2.26 17.31 6.17
C GLY A 182 -2.71 16.57 7.43
N PHE A 183 -2.40 15.27 7.53
CA PHE A 183 -2.63 14.50 8.76
C PHE A 183 -1.83 15.04 9.95
N ALA A 184 -0.55 15.40 9.74
CA ALA A 184 0.30 15.93 10.80
C ALA A 184 -0.19 17.30 11.29
N ILE A 185 -0.58 18.20 10.40
CA ILE A 185 -1.17 19.51 10.75
C ILE A 185 -2.44 19.33 11.57
N SER A 186 -3.29 18.37 11.21
CA SER A 186 -4.53 18.07 11.94
C SER A 186 -4.26 17.46 13.31
N ALA A 187 -3.26 16.58 13.41
CA ALA A 187 -2.91 15.90 14.66
C ALA A 187 -2.15 16.80 15.63
N TYR A 188 -1.33 17.71 15.11
CA TYR A 188 -0.43 18.57 15.90
C TYR A 188 -0.60 20.06 15.55
N PRO A 189 -1.74 20.68 15.87
CA PRO A 189 -2.05 22.07 15.49
C PRO A 189 -1.02 23.10 15.95
N ALA A 190 -0.41 22.88 17.13
CA ALA A 190 0.63 23.75 17.67
C ALA A 190 1.89 23.81 16.78
N TYR A 191 2.17 22.77 15.98
CA TYR A 191 3.33 22.63 15.12
C TYR A 191 3.02 22.92 13.64
N SER A 192 1.75 23.21 13.29
CA SER A 192 1.27 23.34 11.91
C SER A 192 2.08 24.32 11.06
N LYS A 193 2.38 25.51 11.57
CA LYS A 193 3.19 26.52 10.87
C LYS A 193 4.59 26.04 10.52
N GLY A 194 5.19 25.22 11.38
CA GLY A 194 6.48 24.61 11.12
C GLY A 194 6.41 23.55 10.03
N ILE A 195 5.37 22.70 10.07
CA ILE A 195 5.14 21.63 9.07
C ILE A 195 4.84 22.26 7.70
N GLU A 196 4.00 23.29 7.63
CA GLU A 196 3.72 24.05 6.41
C GLU A 196 4.98 24.68 5.82
N ALA A 197 5.88 25.16 6.68
CA ALA A 197 7.19 25.71 6.30
C ALA A 197 8.23 24.62 5.94
N GLY A 198 7.85 23.35 5.87
CA GLY A 198 8.70 22.22 5.48
C GLY A 198 9.58 21.64 6.59
N ARG A 199 9.38 22.06 7.85
CA ARG A 199 10.07 21.47 9.01
C ARG A 199 9.31 20.23 9.48
N SER A 200 10.00 19.10 9.63
CA SER A 200 9.34 17.89 10.15
C SER A 200 8.92 18.04 11.61
N PHE A 201 7.87 17.31 11.98
CA PHE A 201 7.43 17.24 13.38
C PHE A 201 8.52 16.67 14.29
N GLY A 202 9.24 15.63 13.82
CA GLY A 202 10.36 15.03 14.54
C GLY A 202 11.45 16.05 14.88
N LEU A 203 11.83 16.88 13.90
CA LEU A 203 12.82 17.96 14.12
C LEU A 203 12.31 18.99 15.13
N GLN A 204 11.06 19.41 15.02
CA GLN A 204 10.46 20.42 15.89
C GLN A 204 10.31 19.95 17.35
N THR A 205 10.17 18.64 17.55
CA THR A 205 9.98 18.04 18.88
C THR A 205 11.23 17.39 19.46
N SER A 206 12.36 17.43 18.75
CA SER A 206 13.60 16.79 19.19
C SER A 206 14.10 17.31 20.55
N ALA A 207 14.03 18.61 20.78
CA ALA A 207 14.39 19.22 22.07
C ALA A 207 13.47 18.74 23.20
N LEU A 208 12.19 18.52 22.91
CA LEU A 208 11.22 18.01 23.88
C LEU A 208 11.49 16.54 24.24
N LYS A 209 11.79 15.69 23.24
CA LYS A 209 12.19 14.30 23.48
C LYS A 209 13.47 14.21 24.31
N GLN A 210 14.47 15.05 24.00
CA GLN A 210 15.71 15.11 24.75
C GLN A 210 15.49 15.57 26.21
N LEU A 211 14.57 16.53 26.43
CA LEU A 211 14.20 16.97 27.78
C LEU A 211 13.55 15.83 28.58
N ILE A 212 12.59 15.11 27.98
CA ILE A 212 11.95 13.98 28.66
C ILE A 212 13.01 12.92 29.00
N ALA A 213 13.84 12.55 28.04
CA ALA A 213 14.89 11.55 28.21
C ALA A 213 15.85 11.91 29.35
N ASN A 214 16.33 13.15 29.37
CA ASN A 214 17.22 13.64 30.42
C ASN A 214 16.53 13.71 31.80
N THR A 215 15.26 14.09 31.83
CA THR A 215 14.49 14.21 33.08
C THR A 215 14.19 12.85 33.69
N LEU A 216 13.83 11.86 32.83
CA LEU A 216 13.49 10.48 33.26
C LEU A 216 14.69 9.55 33.28
N GLU A 217 15.89 10.03 32.89
CA GLU A 217 17.15 9.25 32.82
C GLU A 217 17.03 8.00 31.92
N VAL A 218 16.33 8.13 30.77
CA VAL A 218 16.16 7.12 29.75
C VAL A 218 16.83 7.52 28.45
N ASP A 219 17.02 6.58 27.53
CA ASP A 219 17.55 6.89 26.20
C ASP A 219 16.50 7.70 25.39
N ALA A 220 16.94 8.77 24.72
CA ALA A 220 16.08 9.61 23.89
C ALA A 220 15.41 8.83 22.75
N ASP A 221 16.08 7.80 22.22
CA ASP A 221 15.54 6.95 21.16
C ASP A 221 14.35 6.07 21.63
N THR A 222 14.19 5.91 22.95
CA THR A 222 13.03 5.22 23.53
C THR A 222 11.79 6.11 23.64
N ILE A 223 11.94 7.42 23.45
CA ILE A 223 10.82 8.38 23.47
C ILE A 223 10.20 8.46 22.08
N ASP A 224 9.36 7.50 21.78
CA ASP A 224 8.60 7.48 20.52
C ASP A 224 7.33 8.34 20.59
N ASN A 225 6.61 8.43 19.47
CA ASN A 225 5.37 9.21 19.38
C ASN A 225 4.20 8.57 20.16
N ASN A 226 4.35 7.37 20.70
CA ASN A 226 3.36 6.69 21.55
C ASN A 226 3.62 6.88 23.04
N ASN A 227 4.79 7.39 23.42
CA ASN A 227 5.11 7.67 24.81
C ASN A 227 4.06 8.59 25.45
N PRO A 228 3.45 8.20 26.58
CA PRO A 228 2.35 8.98 27.20
C PRO A 228 2.75 10.40 27.59
N VAL A 229 3.97 10.56 28.14
CA VAL A 229 4.49 11.89 28.55
C VAL A 229 4.68 12.76 27.32
N PHE A 230 5.27 12.20 26.25
CA PHE A 230 5.47 12.92 24.99
C PHE A 230 4.14 13.37 24.38
N LYS A 231 3.13 12.47 24.32
CA LYS A 231 1.78 12.81 23.83
C LYS A 231 1.13 13.96 24.59
N GLU A 232 1.25 13.94 25.91
CA GLU A 232 0.71 15.00 26.76
C GLU A 232 1.37 16.34 26.45
N LEU A 233 2.70 16.35 26.30
CA LEU A 233 3.44 17.59 26.06
C LEU A 233 3.25 18.16 24.65
N VAL A 234 3.16 17.32 23.62
CA VAL A 234 2.89 17.79 22.24
C VAL A 234 1.43 18.21 22.05
N GLY A 235 0.50 17.67 22.84
CA GLY A 235 -0.91 18.05 22.91
C GLY A 235 -1.20 19.20 23.87
N TYR A 236 -0.19 19.93 24.32
CA TYR A 236 -0.34 21.00 25.30
C TYR A 236 -1.33 22.09 24.85
N ILE A 237 -2.28 22.39 25.73
CA ILE A 237 -3.22 23.51 25.59
C ILE A 237 -2.83 24.57 26.59
N ASN A 238 -2.49 25.77 26.12
CA ASN A 238 -2.16 26.88 27.02
C ASN A 238 -3.37 27.22 27.89
N PRO A 239 -3.24 27.14 29.23
CA PRO A 239 -4.37 27.36 30.14
C PRO A 239 -4.95 28.79 30.11
N LYS A 240 -4.17 29.76 29.62
CA LYS A 240 -4.61 31.17 29.52
C LYS A 240 -5.38 31.45 28.23
N THR A 241 -4.87 30.92 27.09
CA THR A 241 -5.46 31.18 25.76
C THR A 241 -6.45 30.09 25.32
N GLN A 242 -6.45 28.93 25.98
CA GLN A 242 -7.24 27.74 25.64
C GLN A 242 -6.98 27.27 24.20
N THR A 243 -5.78 27.55 23.69
CA THR A 243 -5.35 27.17 22.34
C THR A 243 -4.16 26.18 22.39
N PRO A 244 -4.04 25.28 21.38
CA PRO A 244 -2.85 24.45 21.22
C PRO A 244 -1.62 25.33 20.98
N GLU A 245 -0.61 25.22 21.82
CA GLU A 245 0.65 25.95 21.70
C GLU A 245 1.84 25.02 21.94
N ILE A 246 3.00 25.39 21.41
CA ILE A 246 4.26 24.67 21.73
C ILE A 246 4.57 24.95 23.20
N ILE A 247 4.64 23.90 23.99
CA ILE A 247 4.92 24.00 25.41
C ILE A 247 6.32 24.59 25.68
N PRO A 248 6.47 25.57 26.57
CA PRO A 248 7.80 26.02 27.01
C PRO A 248 8.56 24.89 27.72
N LEU A 249 9.87 24.77 27.45
CA LEU A 249 10.69 23.67 27.99
C LEU A 249 10.68 23.59 29.52
N TRP A 250 10.64 24.74 30.23
CA TRP A 250 10.56 24.75 31.68
C TRP A 250 9.24 24.16 32.22
N GLU A 251 8.15 24.37 31.48
CA GLU A 251 6.83 23.84 31.86
C GLU A 251 6.74 22.34 31.51
N ALA A 252 7.31 21.94 30.37
CA ALA A 252 7.46 20.53 29.98
C ALA A 252 8.28 19.76 31.02
N GLU A 253 9.38 20.32 31.53
CA GLU A 253 10.19 19.73 32.59
C GLU A 253 9.39 19.55 33.87
N LYS A 254 8.61 20.57 34.27
CA LYS A 254 7.75 20.51 35.46
C LYS A 254 6.70 19.40 35.34
N ILE A 255 6.04 19.28 34.18
CA ILE A 255 5.08 18.20 33.92
C ILE A 255 5.77 16.84 33.94
N THR A 256 6.93 16.70 33.29
CA THR A 256 7.70 15.45 33.28
C THR A 256 8.13 15.04 34.70
N LYS A 257 8.55 15.98 35.54
CA LYS A 257 8.90 15.75 36.95
C LYS A 257 7.69 15.39 37.83
N SER A 258 6.47 15.66 37.40
CA SER A 258 5.26 15.25 38.12
C SER A 258 4.83 13.82 37.84
N LYS A 259 5.53 13.09 36.95
CA LYS A 259 5.23 11.70 36.64
C LYS A 259 5.87 10.76 37.63
N ASP A 260 5.20 9.64 37.90
CA ASP A 260 5.68 8.64 38.88
C ASP A 260 7.06 8.08 38.48
N GLU A 261 7.33 7.94 37.17
CA GLU A 261 8.60 7.46 36.65
C GLU A 261 9.79 8.32 37.10
N TRP A 262 9.58 9.64 37.26
CA TRP A 262 10.64 10.55 37.73
C TRP A 262 11.10 10.20 39.15
N LEU A 263 10.21 9.75 40.02
CA LEU A 263 10.55 9.42 41.42
C LEU A 263 11.63 8.33 41.55
N PHE A 264 11.79 7.52 40.53
CA PHE A 264 12.78 6.44 40.49
C PHE A 264 14.12 6.84 39.86
N THR A 265 14.26 8.10 39.42
CA THR A 265 15.50 8.62 38.83
C THR A 265 16.52 9.02 39.90
N LYS A 266 17.81 9.00 39.53
CA LYS A 266 18.90 9.54 40.39
C LYS A 266 18.74 11.04 40.62
N ASN A 267 18.20 11.76 39.64
CA ASN A 267 17.91 13.19 39.74
C ASN A 267 16.85 13.50 40.80
N ALA A 268 15.81 12.66 40.90
CA ALA A 268 14.81 12.78 41.97
C ALA A 268 15.44 12.49 43.33
N GLN A 269 16.21 11.41 43.47
CA GLN A 269 16.91 11.06 44.71
C GLN A 269 17.78 12.23 45.20
N ARG A 270 18.65 12.78 44.34
CA ARG A 270 19.48 13.93 44.68
C ARG A 270 18.66 15.14 45.09
N THR A 271 17.54 15.40 44.38
CA THR A 271 16.65 16.52 44.69
C THR A 271 16.05 16.37 46.12
N PHE A 272 15.63 15.17 46.50
CA PHE A 272 15.10 14.88 47.81
C PHE A 272 16.16 14.93 48.89
N ASP A 273 17.38 14.43 48.62
CA ASP A 273 18.51 14.52 49.56
C ASP A 273 18.91 15.97 49.82
N ASP A 274 19.03 16.79 48.75
CA ASP A 274 19.30 18.23 48.87
C ASP A 274 18.20 18.98 49.65
N LEU A 275 16.94 18.64 49.39
CA LEU A 275 15.83 19.23 50.14
C LEU A 275 15.87 18.85 51.60
N GLY A 276 16.13 17.56 51.91
CA GLY A 276 16.29 17.06 53.26
C GLY A 276 17.42 17.79 54.00
N LEU A 277 18.59 17.94 53.36
CA LEU A 277 19.72 18.69 53.93
C LEU A 277 19.39 20.17 54.19
N ARG A 278 18.63 20.81 53.29
CA ARG A 278 18.17 22.21 53.50
C ARG A 278 17.24 22.32 54.71
N VAL A 279 16.25 21.42 54.81
CA VAL A 279 15.32 21.39 55.95
C VAL A 279 16.08 21.19 57.26
N LEU A 280 17.04 20.22 57.29
CA LEU A 280 17.84 19.98 58.47
C LEU A 280 18.66 21.22 58.88
N ARG A 281 19.23 21.90 57.89
CA ARG A 281 20.01 23.16 58.10
C ARG A 281 19.13 24.25 58.63
N ASP A 282 17.92 24.44 58.06
CA ASP A 282 16.96 25.47 58.51
C ASP A 282 16.44 25.19 59.94
N MET A 283 16.41 23.91 60.34
CA MET A 283 16.08 23.47 61.69
C MET A 283 17.27 23.49 62.66
N GLY A 284 18.49 23.85 62.18
CA GLY A 284 19.68 23.87 63.02
C GLY A 284 20.21 22.50 63.40
N LEU A 285 19.88 21.46 62.61
CA LEU A 285 20.23 20.04 62.84
C LEU A 285 21.35 19.52 61.92
N ALA A 286 21.88 20.36 61.01
CA ALA A 286 22.97 20.01 60.09
C ALA A 286 23.93 21.19 59.91
#